data_6163084e2e82dc677eebe023dd70cab5
#
_entry.id   6163084e2e82dc677eebe023dd70cab5
#
_cell.length_a   1.000
_cell.length_b   1.000
_cell.length_c   1.000
_cell.angle_alpha   90.00
_cell.angle_beta   90.00
_cell.angle_gamma   90.00
#
_symmetry.space_group_name_H-M   'P 1'
#
loop_
_entity.id
_entity.type
_entity.pdbx_description
1 polymer ?
#
loop_
_entity_poly.entity_id
_entity_poly.type
_entity_poly.pdbx_seq_one_letter_code
_entity_poly.pdbx_strand_id
1 'polypeptide(L)'
;DLLKDARSIPGSRRVMFTGSAHHDWFAGSVGIVDPDRGYNFPDGIKKVTTDVAWPESGDGPIDPVESADYHASGRYRGYYSPYPLSEKDFLVSADRDGKFVLYLMDVDGNRELVYEGVHNIFHAMPLAPRERPPAIVDRVAWPDREHRFEPADGMLYSGNVYQGAPTELRDKAKYLRVLNIDPKTYTYWYKRPALSTGPVVSMVQSE
;
A
#
# COMPACT_ATOMS: atom_id res chain seq x y z
N ASP A 1 -4.89 -3.77 -7.20
CA ASP A 1 -3.56 -4.23 -6.76
C ASP A 1 -2.86 -3.31 -5.77
N LEU A 2 -3.41 -2.17 -5.45
CA LEU A 2 -2.84 -1.28 -4.47
C LEU A 2 -3.65 -1.32 -3.18
N LEU A 3 -2.98 -1.70 -2.09
CA LEU A 3 -3.52 -1.56 -0.74
C LEU A 3 -2.93 -0.29 -0.13
N LYS A 4 -3.77 0.67 0.17
CA LYS A 4 -3.35 1.97 0.68
C LYS A 4 -4.26 2.46 1.82
N ASP A 5 -3.84 3.54 2.48
CA ASP A 5 -4.53 4.11 3.63
C ASP A 5 -4.80 3.09 4.74
N ALA A 6 -3.86 2.15 4.92
CA ALA A 6 -3.98 1.11 5.93
C ALA A 6 -4.00 1.71 7.35
N ARG A 7 -5.00 1.31 8.14
CA ARG A 7 -5.19 1.78 9.51
C ARG A 7 -5.58 0.65 10.43
N SER A 8 -4.95 0.61 11.59
CA SER A 8 -5.31 -0.34 12.65
C SER A 8 -6.73 -0.08 13.14
N ILE A 9 -7.51 -1.15 13.30
CA ILE A 9 -8.84 -1.08 13.88
C ILE A 9 -8.69 -1.05 15.40
N PRO A 10 -9.25 -0.06 16.11
CA PRO A 10 -9.15 0.03 17.56
C PRO A 10 -9.61 -1.24 18.27
N GLY A 11 -8.83 -1.70 19.26
CA GLY A 11 -9.14 -2.91 20.04
C GLY A 11 -8.92 -4.24 19.29
N SER A 12 -8.36 -4.20 18.09
CA SER A 12 -8.20 -5.37 17.22
C SER A 12 -6.80 -5.44 16.61
N ARG A 13 -6.39 -6.64 16.15
CA ARG A 13 -5.20 -6.81 15.32
C ARG A 13 -5.47 -6.63 13.84
N ARG A 14 -6.74 -6.43 13.49
CA ARG A 14 -7.17 -6.24 12.10
C ARG A 14 -6.81 -4.85 11.59
N VAL A 15 -6.66 -4.75 10.28
CA VAL A 15 -6.31 -3.51 9.58
C VAL A 15 -7.34 -3.24 8.49
N MET A 16 -7.86 -2.03 8.46
CA MET A 16 -8.74 -1.54 7.39
C MET A 16 -7.91 -0.81 6.33
N PHE A 17 -8.28 -0.92 5.07
CA PHE A 17 -7.54 -0.33 3.96
C PHE A 17 -8.45 0.03 2.78
N THR A 18 -7.94 0.86 1.89
CA THR A 18 -8.50 1.05 0.55
C THR A 18 -7.80 0.11 -0.42
N GLY A 19 -8.54 -0.77 -1.09
CA GLY A 19 -8.06 -1.53 -2.23
C GLY A 19 -8.41 -0.81 -3.52
N SER A 20 -7.41 -0.40 -4.31
CA SER A 20 -7.59 0.30 -5.57
C SER A 20 -6.85 -0.38 -6.72
N ALA A 21 -7.27 -0.09 -7.96
CA ALA A 21 -6.61 -0.55 -9.16
C ALA A 21 -5.21 0.06 -9.32
N HIS A 22 -4.37 -0.55 -10.14
CA HIS A 22 -3.09 0.05 -10.47
C HIS A 22 -3.17 1.01 -11.66
N HIS A 23 -4.22 0.94 -12.48
CA HIS A 23 -4.47 1.89 -13.56
C HIS A 23 -5.35 3.07 -13.14
N ASP A 24 -6.29 2.83 -12.22
CA ASP A 24 -7.07 3.87 -11.56
C ASP A 24 -6.91 3.73 -10.04
N TRP A 25 -5.83 4.26 -9.57
CA TRP A 25 -5.30 4.04 -8.22
C TRP A 25 -5.87 4.98 -7.15
N PHE A 26 -6.82 5.83 -7.52
CA PHE A 26 -7.31 6.84 -6.59
C PHE A 26 -8.30 6.26 -5.59
N ALA A 27 -9.45 5.78 -6.04
CA ALA A 27 -10.50 5.23 -5.18
C ALA A 27 -10.67 3.72 -5.40
N GLY A 28 -11.41 3.08 -4.54
CA GLY A 28 -11.62 1.65 -4.63
C GLY A 28 -12.64 1.12 -3.64
N SER A 29 -12.48 -0.12 -3.24
CA SER A 29 -13.28 -0.75 -2.20
C SER A 29 -12.59 -0.67 -0.84
N VAL A 30 -13.35 -0.67 0.23
CA VAL A 30 -12.82 -0.83 1.59
C VAL A 30 -12.73 -2.30 1.93
N GLY A 31 -11.58 -2.70 2.43
CA GLY A 31 -11.31 -4.04 2.91
C GLY A 31 -10.76 -4.07 4.32
N ILE A 32 -10.87 -5.23 4.94
CA ILE A 32 -10.27 -5.53 6.24
C ILE A 32 -9.40 -6.77 6.08
N VAL A 33 -8.15 -6.69 6.50
CA VAL A 33 -7.27 -7.85 6.66
C VAL A 33 -7.23 -8.28 8.12
N ASP A 34 -7.36 -9.58 8.33
CA ASP A 34 -7.25 -10.24 9.62
C ASP A 34 -5.97 -11.12 9.63
N PRO A 35 -4.86 -10.64 10.22
CA PRO A 35 -3.61 -11.39 10.23
C PRO A 35 -3.69 -12.75 10.93
N ASP A 36 -4.65 -12.93 11.83
CA ASP A 36 -4.82 -14.21 12.54
C ASP A 36 -5.47 -15.28 11.65
N ARG A 37 -6.12 -14.85 10.56
CA ARG A 37 -6.74 -15.72 9.54
C ARG A 37 -5.91 -15.81 8.28
N GLY A 38 -4.86 -15.02 8.16
CA GLY A 38 -3.98 -14.94 6.99
C GLY A 38 -4.10 -13.62 6.24
N TYR A 39 -3.39 -13.54 5.12
CA TYR A 39 -3.28 -12.32 4.31
C TYR A 39 -3.94 -12.43 2.95
N ASN A 40 -4.63 -13.52 2.69
CA ASN A 40 -5.24 -13.81 1.40
C ASN A 40 -6.76 -13.91 1.52
N PHE A 41 -7.43 -13.58 0.43
CA PHE A 41 -8.85 -13.83 0.24
C PHE A 41 -9.10 -15.35 0.06
N PRO A 42 -10.21 -15.93 0.53
CA PRO A 42 -11.31 -15.27 1.26
C PRO A 42 -11.12 -15.20 2.79
N ASP A 43 -10.20 -15.97 3.35
CA ASP A 43 -10.16 -16.20 4.79
C ASP A 43 -9.60 -15.01 5.57
N GLY A 44 -8.49 -14.44 5.10
CA GLY A 44 -7.79 -13.34 5.76
C GLY A 44 -8.22 -11.95 5.31
N ILE A 45 -8.94 -11.83 4.21
CA ILE A 45 -9.41 -10.53 3.67
C ILE A 45 -10.91 -10.54 3.51
N LYS A 46 -11.57 -9.56 4.11
CA LYS A 46 -13.00 -9.29 3.94
C LYS A 46 -13.19 -7.98 3.18
N LYS A 47 -14.00 -7.99 2.13
CA LYS A 47 -14.52 -6.79 1.49
C LYS A 47 -15.67 -6.23 2.33
N VAL A 48 -15.63 -4.94 2.63
CA VAL A 48 -16.64 -4.25 3.43
C VAL A 48 -17.67 -3.57 2.53
N THR A 49 -17.21 -2.86 1.51
CA THR A 49 -18.09 -2.14 0.57
C THR A 49 -18.53 -3.05 -0.56
N THR A 50 -19.67 -3.71 -0.36
CA THR A 50 -20.20 -4.73 -1.30
C THR A 50 -20.91 -4.13 -2.51
N ASP A 51 -21.23 -2.85 -2.47
CA ASP A 51 -21.86 -2.08 -3.54
C ASP A 51 -20.89 -1.63 -4.65
N VAL A 52 -19.60 -1.84 -4.44
CA VAL A 52 -18.54 -1.51 -5.38
C VAL A 52 -17.67 -2.74 -5.62
N ALA A 53 -17.35 -3.05 -6.87
CA ALA A 53 -16.45 -4.15 -7.19
C ALA A 53 -15.07 -3.95 -6.58
N TRP A 54 -14.34 -5.05 -6.33
CA TRP A 54 -12.90 -4.93 -6.12
C TRP A 54 -12.27 -4.33 -7.36
N PRO A 55 -11.35 -3.40 -7.14
CA PRO A 55 -10.58 -2.89 -8.24
C PRO A 55 -9.72 -3.98 -8.90
N GLU A 56 -9.35 -3.72 -10.15
CA GLU A 56 -8.48 -4.57 -10.96
C GLU A 56 -7.45 -5.29 -10.11
N SER A 57 -7.62 -6.60 -9.96
CA SER A 57 -6.79 -7.44 -9.09
C SER A 57 -5.56 -8.00 -9.81
N GLY A 58 -5.38 -7.64 -11.08
CA GLY A 58 -4.34 -8.24 -11.92
C GLY A 58 -4.57 -9.73 -12.08
N ASP A 59 -3.59 -10.54 -11.72
CA ASP A 59 -3.66 -12.01 -11.79
C ASP A 59 -4.26 -12.65 -10.51
N GLY A 60 -4.88 -11.85 -9.65
CA GLY A 60 -5.48 -12.33 -8.41
C GLY A 60 -6.80 -13.08 -8.61
N PRO A 61 -7.37 -13.63 -7.55
CA PRO A 61 -8.66 -14.29 -7.62
C PRO A 61 -9.75 -13.31 -8.05
N ILE A 62 -10.59 -13.75 -8.99
CA ILE A 62 -11.70 -12.95 -9.50
C ILE A 62 -12.74 -12.77 -8.39
N ASP A 63 -13.04 -11.52 -8.04
CA ASP A 63 -14.17 -11.18 -7.21
C ASP A 63 -15.46 -11.42 -8.01
N PRO A 64 -16.42 -12.24 -7.54
CA PRO A 64 -17.64 -12.51 -8.27
C PRO A 64 -18.53 -11.27 -8.50
N VAL A 65 -18.25 -10.17 -7.82
CA VAL A 65 -18.93 -8.87 -8.05
C VAL A 65 -18.08 -7.90 -8.88
N GLU A 66 -16.94 -8.35 -9.40
CA GLU A 66 -16.13 -7.57 -10.31
C GLU A 66 -16.92 -7.31 -11.61
N SER A 67 -17.09 -6.06 -11.97
CA SER A 67 -17.80 -5.68 -13.18
C SER A 67 -16.85 -5.46 -14.35
N ALA A 68 -17.37 -5.66 -15.57
CA ALA A 68 -16.63 -5.37 -16.80
C ALA A 68 -16.25 -3.89 -16.96
N ASP A 69 -16.99 -2.98 -16.31
CA ASP A 69 -16.73 -1.52 -16.34
C ASP A 69 -15.54 -1.10 -15.48
N TYR A 70 -15.02 -2.00 -14.74
CA TYR A 70 -13.97 -1.88 -13.79
C TYR A 70 -12.61 -1.44 -14.38
N HIS A 71 -12.30 -1.86 -15.60
CA HIS A 71 -11.04 -1.52 -16.27
C HIS A 71 -11.06 -0.16 -16.99
N ALA A 72 -12.14 0.61 -16.87
CA ALA A 72 -12.23 1.91 -17.47
C ALA A 72 -11.44 2.94 -16.64
N SER A 73 -10.18 3.14 -17.01
CA SER A 73 -9.30 4.14 -16.40
C SER A 73 -9.95 5.51 -16.25
N GLY A 74 -9.82 6.11 -15.07
CA GLY A 74 -10.32 7.46 -14.77
C GLY A 74 -11.82 7.58 -14.51
N ARG A 75 -12.55 6.47 -14.42
CA ARG A 75 -14.01 6.47 -14.18
C ARG A 75 -14.46 5.75 -12.93
N TYR A 76 -13.51 5.19 -12.18
CA TYR A 76 -13.86 4.41 -11.00
C TYR A 76 -14.38 5.31 -9.89
N ARG A 77 -15.64 5.07 -9.51
CA ARG A 77 -16.33 5.75 -8.42
C ARG A 77 -16.42 4.77 -7.27
N GLY A 78 -15.82 5.11 -6.16
CA GLY A 78 -15.77 4.21 -5.03
C GLY A 78 -15.47 4.93 -3.73
N TYR A 79 -14.79 4.22 -2.86
CA TYR A 79 -14.46 4.65 -1.53
C TYR A 79 -12.98 5.00 -1.41
N TYR A 80 -12.65 5.86 -0.48
CA TYR A 80 -11.28 6.31 -0.26
C TYR A 80 -11.02 6.67 1.19
N SER A 81 -9.79 6.43 1.66
CA SER A 81 -9.28 6.83 2.98
C SER A 81 -10.19 6.45 4.17
N PRO A 82 -10.50 5.18 4.39
CA PRO A 82 -11.29 4.76 5.53
C PRO A 82 -10.56 5.03 6.84
N TYR A 83 -11.29 5.44 7.86
CA TYR A 83 -10.80 5.67 9.20
C TYR A 83 -11.63 4.90 10.21
N PRO A 84 -11.15 3.75 10.72
CA PRO A 84 -11.92 2.96 11.68
C PRO A 84 -12.05 3.68 13.02
N LEU A 85 -13.26 3.74 13.54
CA LEU A 85 -13.60 4.28 14.85
C LEU A 85 -13.72 3.17 15.89
N SER A 86 -14.15 2.01 15.45
CA SER A 86 -14.34 0.79 16.24
C SER A 86 -14.15 -0.43 15.33
N GLU A 87 -14.38 -1.63 15.86
CA GLU A 87 -14.44 -2.84 15.07
C GLU A 87 -15.61 -2.86 14.09
N LYS A 88 -16.61 -2.03 14.31
CA LYS A 88 -17.84 -1.97 13.54
C LYS A 88 -17.93 -0.74 12.66
N ASP A 89 -17.60 0.43 13.20
CA ASP A 89 -17.91 1.71 12.58
C ASP A 89 -16.64 2.42 12.08
N PHE A 90 -16.74 3.11 10.94
CA PHE A 90 -15.64 3.85 10.35
C PHE A 90 -16.12 5.08 9.57
N LEU A 91 -15.27 6.08 9.48
CA LEU A 91 -15.44 7.19 8.55
C LEU A 91 -14.83 6.81 7.19
N VAL A 92 -15.44 7.27 6.11
CA VAL A 92 -14.91 7.03 4.77
C VAL A 92 -15.34 8.12 3.80
N SER A 93 -14.46 8.47 2.88
CA SER A 93 -14.83 9.28 1.73
C SER A 93 -15.43 8.40 0.65
N ALA A 94 -16.54 8.83 0.07
CA ALA A 94 -17.16 8.10 -1.04
C ALA A 94 -17.63 9.05 -2.13
N ASP A 95 -17.56 8.58 -3.39
CA ASP A 95 -18.08 9.33 -4.52
C ASP A 95 -19.62 9.44 -4.43
N ARG A 96 -20.08 10.67 -4.56
CA ARG A 96 -21.48 11.03 -4.70
C ARG A 96 -21.60 12.05 -5.82
N ASP A 97 -22.13 11.63 -6.94
CA ASP A 97 -22.35 12.50 -8.11
C ASP A 97 -21.07 13.20 -8.61
N GLY A 98 -19.94 12.49 -8.59
CA GLY A 98 -18.65 12.99 -9.06
C GLY A 98 -17.86 13.80 -8.03
N LYS A 99 -18.30 13.84 -6.79
CA LYS A 99 -17.64 14.51 -5.67
C LYS A 99 -17.51 13.58 -4.47
N PHE A 100 -16.35 13.58 -3.83
CA PHE A 100 -16.14 12.81 -2.61
C PHE A 100 -16.70 13.55 -1.40
N VAL A 101 -17.60 12.87 -0.71
CA VAL A 101 -18.24 13.35 0.51
C VAL A 101 -17.91 12.41 1.67
N LEU A 102 -18.14 12.83 2.90
CA LEU A 102 -17.83 12.06 4.10
C LEU A 102 -19.05 11.27 4.58
N TYR A 103 -18.87 9.96 4.72
CA TYR A 103 -19.84 9.06 5.34
C TYR A 103 -19.31 8.48 6.65
N LEU A 104 -20.23 8.24 7.57
CA LEU A 104 -20.10 7.24 8.61
C LEU A 104 -20.68 5.95 8.07
N MET A 105 -19.89 4.88 8.11
CA MET A 105 -20.32 3.56 7.67
C MET A 105 -20.07 2.51 8.73
N ASP A 106 -20.81 1.41 8.63
CA ASP A 106 -20.49 0.20 9.37
C ASP A 106 -19.99 -0.93 8.44
N VAL A 107 -19.46 -1.99 9.04
CA VAL A 107 -18.90 -3.14 8.31
C VAL A 107 -19.99 -4.02 7.66
N ASP A 108 -21.25 -3.72 7.85
CA ASP A 108 -22.41 -4.38 7.25
C ASP A 108 -22.92 -3.59 6.03
N GLY A 109 -22.33 -2.43 5.73
CA GLY A 109 -22.62 -1.61 4.56
C GLY A 109 -23.66 -0.51 4.77
N ASN A 110 -24.16 -0.34 6.01
CA ASN A 110 -25.01 0.80 6.32
C ASN A 110 -24.16 2.09 6.33
N ARG A 111 -24.74 3.18 5.82
CA ARG A 111 -24.02 4.45 5.73
C ARG A 111 -24.92 5.65 5.99
N GLU A 112 -24.34 6.66 6.63
CA GLU A 112 -24.98 7.94 6.91
C GLU A 112 -24.07 9.07 6.42
N LEU A 113 -24.64 10.06 5.71
CA LEU A 113 -23.91 11.24 5.26
C LEU A 113 -23.55 12.11 6.45
N VAL A 114 -22.26 12.29 6.71
CA VAL A 114 -21.77 13.16 7.80
C VAL A 114 -21.54 14.57 7.30
N TYR A 115 -20.91 14.71 6.14
CA TYR A 115 -20.57 16.03 5.62
C TYR A 115 -20.42 16.02 4.10
N GLU A 116 -20.96 17.05 3.48
CA GLU A 116 -20.76 17.39 2.08
C GLU A 116 -20.33 18.85 1.99
N GLY A 117 -19.18 19.10 1.34
CA GLY A 117 -18.62 20.43 1.18
C GLY A 117 -18.60 20.88 -0.27
N VAL A 118 -18.04 22.06 -0.51
CA VAL A 118 -17.79 22.56 -1.88
C VAL A 118 -16.70 21.75 -2.59
N HIS A 119 -15.71 21.29 -1.82
CA HIS A 119 -14.58 20.51 -2.31
C HIS A 119 -14.72 19.03 -1.94
N ASN A 120 -13.92 18.18 -2.60
CA ASN A 120 -13.76 16.78 -2.22
C ASN A 120 -13.24 16.66 -0.79
N ILE A 121 -13.77 15.70 -0.05
CA ILE A 121 -13.38 15.42 1.33
C ILE A 121 -12.53 14.14 1.36
N PHE A 122 -11.32 14.23 1.91
CA PHE A 122 -10.41 13.11 2.05
C PHE A 122 -9.76 13.10 3.43
N HIS A 123 -9.31 11.90 3.86
CA HIS A 123 -8.55 11.70 5.09
C HIS A 123 -9.17 12.29 6.35
N ALA A 124 -10.50 12.27 6.43
CA ALA A 124 -11.21 12.70 7.62
C ALA A 124 -10.84 11.82 8.81
N MET A 125 -10.61 12.46 9.95
CA MET A 125 -10.31 11.77 11.20
C MET A 125 -10.89 12.54 12.38
N PRO A 126 -11.31 11.86 13.45
CA PRO A 126 -11.75 12.55 14.67
C PRO A 126 -10.60 13.33 15.31
N LEU A 127 -10.89 14.52 15.75
CA LEU A 127 -10.02 15.26 16.67
C LEU A 127 -10.27 14.75 18.10
N ALA A 128 -9.52 13.74 18.50
CA ALA A 128 -9.66 13.09 19.80
C ALA A 128 -8.29 12.77 20.40
N PRO A 129 -8.20 12.69 21.73
CA PRO A 129 -7.01 12.19 22.39
C PRO A 129 -6.68 10.78 21.89
N ARG A 130 -5.40 10.50 21.71
CA ARG A 130 -4.89 9.19 21.31
C ARG A 130 -3.86 8.73 22.31
N GLU A 131 -3.84 7.43 22.53
CA GLU A 131 -2.76 6.83 23.29
C GLU A 131 -1.42 7.10 22.57
N ARG A 132 -0.44 7.53 23.33
CA ARG A 132 0.90 7.75 22.78
C ARG A 132 1.50 6.39 22.44
N PRO A 133 1.96 6.17 21.21
CA PRO A 133 2.61 4.92 20.88
C PRO A 133 3.88 4.70 21.74
N PRO A 134 4.25 3.46 22.01
CA PRO A 134 5.47 3.18 22.76
C PRO A 134 6.68 3.76 22.03
N ALA A 135 7.64 4.27 22.79
CA ALA A 135 8.90 4.71 22.21
C ALA A 135 9.65 3.49 21.65
N ILE A 136 9.92 3.51 20.37
CA ILE A 136 10.79 2.51 19.74
C ILE A 136 12.21 3.01 19.87
N VAL A 137 13.04 2.24 20.56
CA VAL A 137 14.46 2.57 20.69
C VAL A 137 15.15 2.36 19.35
N ASP A 138 15.91 3.35 18.91
CA ASP A 138 16.75 3.20 17.73
C ASP A 138 17.74 2.07 17.93
N ARG A 139 17.75 1.15 16.99
CA ARG A 139 18.72 0.03 16.98
C ARG A 139 20.00 0.38 16.24
N VAL A 140 20.01 1.52 15.60
CA VAL A 140 21.13 2.05 14.84
C VAL A 140 21.61 3.31 15.53
N ALA A 141 22.90 3.42 15.78
CA ALA A 141 23.50 4.65 16.24
C ALA A 141 23.51 5.64 15.05
N TRP A 142 22.52 6.52 15.03
CA TRP A 142 22.47 7.58 14.06
C TRP A 142 23.54 8.64 14.39
N PRO A 143 24.31 9.10 13.40
CA PRO A 143 25.22 10.21 13.63
C PRO A 143 24.43 11.45 14.05
N ASP A 144 25.02 12.25 14.90
CA ASP A 144 24.45 13.54 15.27
C ASP A 144 24.42 14.51 14.08
N ARG A 145 23.85 15.68 14.30
CA ARG A 145 23.67 16.67 13.24
C ARG A 145 25.00 17.16 12.64
N GLU A 146 26.07 17.19 13.42
CA GLU A 146 27.39 17.67 13.00
C GLU A 146 28.12 16.61 12.18
N HIS A 147 27.97 15.33 12.52
CA HIS A 147 28.69 14.20 11.91
C HIS A 147 27.87 13.44 10.85
N ARG A 148 26.64 13.86 10.55
CA ARG A 148 25.73 13.12 9.65
C ARG A 148 26.21 12.92 8.21
N PHE A 149 27.19 13.70 7.78
CA PHE A 149 27.79 13.59 6.45
C PHE A 149 29.18 12.94 6.47
N GLU A 150 29.65 12.53 7.64
CA GLU A 150 30.92 11.79 7.72
C GLU A 150 30.69 10.35 7.24
N PRO A 151 31.64 9.79 6.49
CA PRO A 151 31.58 8.40 6.09
C PRO A 151 31.51 7.50 7.33
N ALA A 152 30.55 6.60 7.36
CA ALA A 152 30.44 5.58 8.39
C ALA A 152 30.48 4.20 7.75
N ASP A 153 31.09 3.26 8.45
CA ASP A 153 31.13 1.87 8.00
C ASP A 153 29.73 1.28 8.00
N GLY A 154 29.39 0.60 6.91
CA GLY A 154 28.18 -0.19 6.78
C GLY A 154 28.45 -1.67 7.02
N MET A 155 27.44 -2.38 7.47
CA MET A 155 27.50 -3.83 7.62
C MET A 155 26.46 -4.50 6.74
N LEU A 156 26.91 -5.46 5.93
CA LEU A 156 26.06 -6.27 5.08
C LEU A 156 25.91 -7.68 5.68
N TYR A 157 24.68 -8.15 5.72
CA TYR A 157 24.38 -9.50 6.20
C TYR A 157 23.76 -10.34 5.10
N SER A 158 24.25 -11.55 4.93
CA SER A 158 23.63 -12.55 4.09
C SER A 158 23.57 -13.88 4.83
N GLY A 159 22.38 -14.46 4.95
CA GLY A 159 22.23 -15.80 5.54
C GLY A 159 22.78 -16.90 4.63
N ASN A 160 22.76 -16.69 3.33
CA ASN A 160 23.30 -17.64 2.35
C ASN A 160 23.57 -16.89 1.02
N VAL A 161 24.84 -16.66 0.72
CA VAL A 161 25.26 -15.99 -0.51
C VAL A 161 25.03 -16.84 -1.77
N TYR A 162 24.75 -18.13 -1.62
CA TYR A 162 24.50 -19.04 -2.73
C TYR A 162 23.01 -19.30 -2.99
N GLN A 163 22.11 -18.66 -2.26
CA GLN A 163 20.69 -18.83 -2.52
C GLN A 163 20.33 -18.31 -3.91
N GLY A 164 19.80 -19.19 -4.76
CA GLY A 164 19.49 -18.88 -6.16
C GLY A 164 20.69 -18.94 -7.12
N ALA A 165 21.89 -19.16 -6.62
CA ALA A 165 23.06 -19.33 -7.47
C ALA A 165 23.14 -20.76 -8.08
N PRO A 166 23.68 -20.90 -9.31
CA PRO A 166 23.96 -22.22 -9.88
C PRO A 166 24.82 -23.08 -8.94
N THR A 167 24.57 -24.37 -8.92
CA THR A 167 25.24 -25.31 -7.98
C THR A 167 26.76 -25.30 -8.15
N GLU A 168 27.24 -25.07 -9.37
CA GLU A 168 28.65 -25.01 -9.71
C GLU A 168 29.42 -23.87 -9.06
N LEU A 169 28.70 -22.84 -8.58
CA LEU A 169 29.29 -21.69 -7.92
C LEU A 169 29.37 -21.83 -6.40
N ARG A 170 28.81 -22.91 -5.84
CA ARG A 170 28.90 -23.14 -4.39
C ARG A 170 30.36 -23.21 -3.95
N ASP A 171 30.63 -22.55 -2.84
CA ASP A 171 31.97 -22.45 -2.21
C ASP A 171 33.06 -21.79 -3.09
N LYS A 172 32.66 -21.18 -4.22
CA LYS A 172 33.60 -20.50 -5.12
C LYS A 172 33.58 -18.98 -5.01
N ALA A 173 32.59 -18.41 -4.34
CA ALA A 173 32.52 -16.96 -4.14
C ALA A 173 33.66 -16.52 -3.21
N LYS A 174 34.50 -15.60 -3.71
CA LYS A 174 35.65 -15.05 -2.97
C LYS A 174 35.51 -13.56 -2.65
N TYR A 175 34.66 -12.89 -3.39
CA TYR A 175 34.52 -11.44 -3.32
C TYR A 175 33.05 -11.05 -3.35
N LEU A 176 32.71 -9.98 -2.65
CA LEU A 176 31.44 -9.29 -2.73
C LEU A 176 31.68 -7.97 -3.50
N ARG A 177 30.90 -7.75 -4.54
CA ARG A 177 30.90 -6.48 -5.25
C ARG A 177 29.73 -5.63 -4.77
N VAL A 178 30.01 -4.45 -4.29
CA VAL A 178 29.02 -3.43 -3.96
C VAL A 178 28.96 -2.46 -5.14
N LEU A 179 27.77 -2.32 -5.72
CA LEU A 179 27.56 -1.45 -6.88
C LEU A 179 26.78 -0.21 -6.42
N ASN A 180 27.25 0.96 -6.82
CA ASN A 180 26.45 2.17 -6.72
C ASN A 180 25.49 2.22 -7.90
N ILE A 181 24.21 2.44 -7.62
CA ILE A 181 23.17 2.54 -8.64
C ILE A 181 22.69 3.97 -8.68
N ASP A 182 22.91 4.63 -9.80
CA ASP A 182 22.42 5.98 -9.98
C ASP A 182 20.89 6.03 -9.99
N PRO A 183 20.30 7.07 -9.38
CA PRO A 183 18.86 7.26 -9.44
C PRO A 183 18.40 7.38 -10.88
N LYS A 184 17.33 6.67 -11.23
CA LYS A 184 16.69 6.81 -12.53
C LYS A 184 16.12 8.22 -12.65
N THR A 185 16.69 9.01 -13.56
CA THR A 185 16.37 10.44 -13.68
C THR A 185 15.08 10.71 -14.44
N TYR A 186 14.61 9.75 -15.26
CA TYR A 186 13.32 9.89 -15.92
C TYR A 186 12.76 8.56 -16.43
N THR A 187 11.43 8.47 -16.52
CA THR A 187 10.73 7.28 -17.00
C THR A 187 9.64 7.69 -17.99
N TYR A 188 9.70 7.13 -19.22
CA TYR A 188 8.59 7.18 -20.15
C TYR A 188 8.08 5.77 -20.41
N TRP A 189 6.83 5.51 -20.14
CA TRP A 189 6.19 4.23 -20.35
C TRP A 189 6.19 3.78 -21.81
N TYR A 190 6.17 4.72 -22.72
CA TYR A 190 6.02 4.48 -24.16
C TYR A 190 7.27 4.75 -24.99
N LYS A 191 8.38 5.21 -24.40
CA LYS A 191 9.64 5.41 -25.13
C LYS A 191 10.60 4.26 -24.88
N ARG A 192 10.88 3.50 -25.94
CA ARG A 192 11.94 2.50 -25.95
C ARG A 192 13.33 3.18 -26.05
N PRO A 193 14.37 2.65 -25.40
CA PRO A 193 14.49 1.42 -24.62
C PRO A 193 14.11 1.59 -23.13
N ALA A 194 13.52 2.70 -22.76
CA ALA A 194 13.11 2.97 -21.39
C ALA A 194 11.98 2.06 -20.88
N LEU A 195 11.55 1.13 -21.65
CA LEU A 195 10.72 0.03 -21.25
C LEU A 195 11.48 -0.95 -20.38
N SER A 196 11.74 -0.48 -19.25
CA SER A 196 11.69 -1.40 -18.17
C SER A 196 10.25 -1.55 -17.80
N THR A 197 9.75 -2.66 -18.13
CA THR A 197 8.58 -3.24 -17.54
C THR A 197 8.89 -3.49 -16.08
N GLY A 198 8.62 -2.53 -15.23
CA GLY A 198 8.80 -2.70 -13.81
C GLY A 198 9.46 -1.50 -13.14
N PRO A 199 9.19 -1.35 -11.86
CA PRO A 199 9.68 -0.22 -11.06
C PRO A 199 11.21 -0.18 -10.94
N VAL A 200 11.89 -1.20 -11.42
CA VAL A 200 13.32 -1.36 -11.23
C VAL A 200 13.99 -1.66 -12.55
N VAL A 201 14.27 -0.63 -13.31
CA VAL A 201 15.47 -0.69 -14.07
C VAL A 201 16.45 0.32 -13.52
N SER A 202 17.07 -0.11 -12.54
CA SER A 202 18.41 0.30 -12.22
C SER A 202 19.28 -0.09 -13.40
N MET A 203 19.78 0.87 -14.10
CA MET A 203 20.94 0.60 -14.94
C MET A 203 22.11 0.38 -13.99
N VAL A 204 22.52 -0.85 -13.87
CA VAL A 204 23.81 -1.18 -13.24
C VAL A 204 24.85 -0.68 -14.21
N GLN A 205 25.48 0.43 -13.91
CA GLN A 205 26.74 0.78 -14.58
C GLN A 205 27.82 -0.13 -14.00
N SER A 206 28.29 -1.04 -14.80
CA SER A 206 29.55 -1.75 -14.52
C SER A 206 30.69 -0.83 -14.94
N GLU A 207 31.46 -0.36 -13.99
CA GLU A 207 32.84 0.06 -14.26
C GLU A 207 33.74 -1.16 -14.48
#